data_36eca697abd599a8a10512e930e7d07a
#
_entry.id   36eca697abd599a8a10512e930e7d07a
#
_cell.length_a   1.000
_cell.length_b   1.000
_cell.length_c   1.000
_cell.angle_alpha   90.00
_cell.angle_beta   90.00
_cell.angle_gamma   90.00
#
_symmetry.space_group_name_H-M   'P 1'
#
loop_
_entity.id
_entity.type
_entity.pdbx_description
1 polymer ?
#
loop_
_entity_poly.entity_id
_entity_poly.type
_entity_poly.pdbx_seq_one_letter_code
_entity_poly.pdbx_strand_id
1 'polypeptide(L)'
;MHDHLLRHDSELSPPQGGVAQAWAQGLLRAALLSLMTLASCIALADVYTEVNDKISSGQWAAAQTLIERQLQKQPADPQIRLMQSQMQTAQGQTAQAIETLQALTQEFPELPEPYNNLAVLYAGQQRFDEAASALVLAIRARPDYSLALENLGDVHIAQARQSYLKAQSLPLPGASAPLMGQRLANKIQLTGQLLQAAKP
;
A
#
# COMPACT_ATOMS: atom_id res chain seq x y z
N MET A 1 13.24 84.55 -45.06
CA MET A 1 11.77 84.57 -45.36
C MET A 1 11.31 83.14 -45.27
N HIS A 2 10.51 82.87 -44.25
CA HIS A 2 9.48 81.84 -44.05
C HIS A 2 9.85 80.37 -44.33
N ASP A 3 10.26 79.57 -43.39
CA ASP A 3 9.48 78.88 -42.35
C ASP A 3 8.28 78.11 -42.85
N HIS A 4 8.39 76.76 -42.86
CA HIS A 4 7.31 75.85 -42.53
C HIS A 4 7.88 74.50 -42.13
N LEU A 5 8.16 74.34 -40.82
CA LEU A 5 8.32 73.06 -40.16
C LEU A 5 6.96 72.46 -39.93
N LEU A 6 6.59 71.40 -40.63
CA LEU A 6 5.46 70.57 -40.30
C LEU A 6 5.92 69.45 -39.36
N ARG A 7 5.47 69.54 -38.13
CA ARG A 7 5.48 68.46 -37.16
C ARG A 7 4.65 67.31 -37.63
N HIS A 8 5.27 66.17 -37.78
CA HIS A 8 4.58 64.87 -37.83
C HIS A 8 4.54 64.33 -36.41
N ASP A 9 3.45 64.59 -35.73
CA ASP A 9 3.08 63.87 -34.51
C ASP A 9 2.54 62.51 -34.95
N SER A 10 3.42 61.46 -34.90
CA SER A 10 2.99 60.07 -35.04
C SER A 10 2.42 59.66 -33.68
N GLU A 11 1.11 59.74 -33.52
CA GLU A 11 0.40 59.10 -32.45
C GLU A 11 0.57 57.59 -32.54
N LEU A 12 1.41 57.07 -31.65
CA LEU A 12 1.46 55.65 -31.36
C LEU A 12 0.19 55.24 -30.63
N SER A 13 -0.80 54.80 -31.35
CA SER A 13 -1.98 54.15 -30.76
C SER A 13 -1.56 52.90 -29.97
N PRO A 14 -2.00 52.75 -28.72
CA PRO A 14 -1.68 51.56 -27.94
C PRO A 14 -2.29 50.31 -28.60
N PRO A 15 -1.61 49.16 -28.52
CA PRO A 15 -2.08 47.93 -29.13
C PRO A 15 -3.43 47.53 -28.53
N GLN A 16 -4.44 47.50 -29.40
CA GLN A 16 -5.81 47.20 -29.03
C GLN A 16 -5.95 45.77 -28.50
N GLY A 17 -6.49 45.66 -27.33
CA GLY A 17 -7.29 44.59 -26.65
C GLY A 17 -7.07 43.10 -26.89
N GLY A 18 -6.49 42.67 -27.99
CA GLY A 18 -6.43 41.25 -28.35
C GLY A 18 -5.45 40.41 -27.51
N VAL A 19 -4.31 40.98 -27.15
CA VAL A 19 -3.28 40.26 -26.39
C VAL A 19 -3.70 40.09 -24.93
N ALA A 20 -4.21 41.13 -24.32
CA ALA A 20 -4.70 41.07 -22.92
C ALA A 20 -5.87 40.08 -22.75
N GLN A 21 -6.79 40.04 -23.74
CA GLN A 21 -7.88 39.04 -23.75
C GLN A 21 -7.38 37.62 -23.95
N ALA A 22 -6.38 37.40 -24.81
CA ALA A 22 -5.76 36.09 -25.00
C ALA A 22 -5.06 35.57 -23.73
N TRP A 23 -4.35 36.43 -23.03
CA TRP A 23 -3.73 36.11 -21.72
C TRP A 23 -4.77 35.82 -20.64
N ALA A 24 -5.83 36.62 -20.56
CA ALA A 24 -6.93 36.41 -19.61
C ALA A 24 -7.65 35.07 -19.87
N GLN A 25 -7.91 34.72 -21.13
CA GLN A 25 -8.50 33.43 -21.50
C GLN A 25 -7.55 32.24 -21.22
N GLY A 26 -6.24 32.41 -21.43
CA GLY A 26 -5.21 31.43 -21.08
C GLY A 26 -5.18 31.14 -19.57
N LEU A 27 -5.15 32.19 -18.76
CA LEU A 27 -5.19 32.09 -17.30
C LEU A 27 -6.50 31.44 -16.79
N LEU A 28 -7.63 31.81 -17.36
CA LEU A 28 -8.93 31.23 -17.01
C LEU A 28 -9.00 29.73 -17.33
N ARG A 29 -8.47 29.32 -18.50
CA ARG A 29 -8.39 27.89 -18.88
C ARG A 29 -7.46 27.12 -17.96
N ALA A 30 -6.29 27.67 -17.63
CA ALA A 30 -5.35 27.07 -16.68
C ALA A 30 -5.97 26.92 -15.28
N ALA A 31 -6.68 27.92 -14.80
CA ALA A 31 -7.39 27.89 -13.51
C ALA A 31 -8.52 26.84 -13.50
N LEU A 32 -9.29 26.75 -14.59
CA LEU A 32 -10.34 25.73 -14.72
C LEU A 32 -9.77 24.30 -14.79
N LEU A 33 -8.67 24.08 -15.51
CA LEU A 33 -8.00 22.79 -15.55
C LEU A 33 -7.45 22.40 -14.17
N SER A 34 -6.83 23.35 -13.44
CA SER A 34 -6.35 23.12 -12.09
C SER A 34 -7.50 22.83 -11.10
N LEU A 35 -8.63 23.49 -11.25
CA LEU A 35 -9.82 23.24 -10.41
C LEU A 35 -10.43 21.87 -10.69
N MET A 36 -10.47 21.43 -11.96
CA MET A 36 -10.95 20.08 -12.33
C MET A 36 -10.04 18.98 -11.80
N THR A 37 -8.71 19.17 -11.83
CA THR A 37 -7.77 18.18 -11.27
C THR A 37 -7.88 18.10 -9.76
N LEU A 38 -8.02 19.23 -9.07
CA LEU A 38 -8.21 19.27 -7.61
C LEU A 38 -9.54 18.60 -7.19
N ALA A 39 -10.63 18.87 -7.89
CA ALA A 39 -11.93 18.24 -7.64
C ALA A 39 -11.87 16.71 -7.83
N SER A 40 -11.13 16.22 -8.83
CA SER A 40 -10.94 14.79 -9.06
C SER A 40 -10.15 14.12 -7.93
N CYS A 41 -9.11 14.78 -7.41
CA CYS A 41 -8.33 14.25 -6.29
C CYS A 41 -9.16 14.17 -4.99
N ILE A 42 -10.00 15.17 -4.72
CA ILE A 42 -10.89 15.17 -3.54
C ILE A 42 -11.92 14.05 -3.66
N ALA A 43 -12.54 13.87 -4.81
CA ALA A 43 -13.53 12.80 -5.03
C ALA A 43 -12.92 11.40 -4.91
N LEU A 44 -11.64 11.21 -5.28
CA LEU A 44 -10.94 9.94 -5.16
C LEU A 44 -10.61 9.61 -3.71
N ALA A 45 -10.12 10.59 -2.95
CA ALA A 45 -9.86 10.44 -1.51
C ALA A 45 -11.14 10.08 -0.73
N ASP A 46 -12.28 10.61 -1.13
CA ASP A 46 -13.59 10.31 -0.52
C ASP A 46 -14.00 8.85 -0.76
N VAL A 47 -13.80 8.31 -1.99
CA VAL A 47 -14.12 6.90 -2.30
C VAL A 47 -13.28 5.93 -1.47
N TYR A 48 -11.99 6.16 -1.30
CA TYR A 48 -11.14 5.28 -0.49
C TYR A 48 -11.57 5.30 0.99
N THR A 49 -11.88 6.48 1.51
CA THR A 49 -12.38 6.62 2.88
C THR A 49 -13.72 5.89 3.04
N GLU A 50 -14.65 6.07 2.11
CA GLU A 50 -15.96 5.41 2.16
C GLU A 50 -15.82 3.88 2.10
N VAL A 51 -14.97 3.34 1.21
CA VAL A 51 -14.70 1.90 1.13
C VAL A 51 -14.12 1.38 2.45
N ASN A 52 -13.13 2.09 3.02
CA ASN A 52 -12.52 1.70 4.28
C ASN A 52 -13.54 1.67 5.44
N ASP A 53 -14.41 2.67 5.52
CA ASP A 53 -15.48 2.75 6.53
C ASP A 53 -16.47 1.59 6.39
N LYS A 54 -16.83 1.19 5.15
CA LYS A 54 -17.68 0.03 4.91
C LYS A 54 -17.00 -1.28 5.32
N ILE A 55 -15.72 -1.44 5.02
CA ILE A 55 -14.93 -2.61 5.42
C ILE A 55 -14.86 -2.68 6.96
N SER A 56 -14.46 -1.57 7.61
CA SER A 56 -14.29 -1.50 9.07
C SER A 56 -15.58 -1.76 9.84
N SER A 57 -16.72 -1.35 9.27
CA SER A 57 -18.04 -1.58 9.87
C SER A 57 -18.70 -2.90 9.49
N GLY A 58 -18.00 -3.77 8.73
CA GLY A 58 -18.51 -5.08 8.29
C GLY A 58 -19.64 -5.00 7.24
N GLN A 59 -19.81 -3.85 6.59
CA GLN A 59 -20.82 -3.64 5.55
C GLN A 59 -20.32 -4.16 4.19
N TRP A 60 -20.05 -5.47 4.10
CA TRP A 60 -19.35 -6.12 2.99
C TRP A 60 -20.00 -5.88 1.63
N ALA A 61 -21.34 -6.00 1.53
CA ALA A 61 -22.05 -5.78 0.28
C ALA A 61 -21.94 -4.34 -0.24
N ALA A 62 -21.95 -3.36 0.66
CA ALA A 62 -21.77 -1.96 0.31
C ALA A 62 -20.31 -1.68 -0.13
N ALA A 63 -19.33 -2.24 0.62
CA ALA A 63 -17.92 -2.15 0.25
C ALA A 63 -17.66 -2.75 -1.15
N GLN A 64 -18.18 -3.94 -1.40
CA GLN A 64 -18.07 -4.64 -2.69
C GLN A 64 -18.62 -3.77 -3.84
N THR A 65 -19.81 -3.20 -3.67
CA THR A 65 -20.44 -2.34 -4.68
C THR A 65 -19.58 -1.10 -5.01
N LEU A 66 -18.98 -0.47 -3.99
CA LEU A 66 -18.09 0.67 -4.18
C LEU A 66 -16.79 0.28 -4.90
N ILE A 67 -16.18 -0.82 -4.48
CA ILE A 67 -14.98 -1.39 -5.11
C ILE A 67 -15.24 -1.68 -6.58
N GLU A 68 -16.32 -2.41 -6.90
CA GLU A 68 -16.68 -2.76 -8.29
C GLU A 68 -16.91 -1.50 -9.15
N ARG A 69 -17.67 -0.54 -8.63
CA ARG A 69 -17.89 0.74 -9.31
C ARG A 69 -16.58 1.49 -9.63
N GLN A 70 -15.65 1.47 -8.69
CA GLN A 70 -14.36 2.13 -8.89
C GLN A 70 -13.50 1.37 -9.90
N LEU A 71 -13.45 0.04 -9.83
CA LEU A 71 -12.72 -0.81 -10.78
C LEU A 71 -13.31 -0.76 -12.20
N GLN A 72 -14.62 -0.49 -12.35
CA GLN A 72 -15.20 -0.21 -13.68
C GLN A 72 -14.65 1.07 -14.31
N LYS A 73 -14.34 2.10 -13.49
CA LYS A 73 -13.77 3.37 -13.95
C LYS A 73 -12.25 3.29 -14.13
N GLN A 74 -11.58 2.61 -13.23
CA GLN A 74 -10.13 2.47 -13.14
C GLN A 74 -9.76 1.01 -12.82
N PRO A 75 -9.71 0.11 -13.82
CA PRO A 75 -9.47 -1.32 -13.61
C PRO A 75 -8.12 -1.64 -12.95
N ALA A 76 -7.11 -0.79 -13.16
CA ALA A 76 -5.77 -0.95 -12.61
C ALA A 76 -5.51 -0.11 -11.35
N ASP A 77 -6.55 0.35 -10.64
CA ASP A 77 -6.39 1.10 -9.40
C ASP A 77 -5.80 0.20 -8.29
N PRO A 78 -4.51 0.35 -7.94
CA PRO A 78 -3.87 -0.54 -6.98
C PRO A 78 -4.41 -0.37 -5.57
N GLN A 79 -4.83 0.85 -5.18
CA GLN A 79 -5.35 1.12 -3.85
C GLN A 79 -6.69 0.43 -3.63
N ILE A 80 -7.60 0.50 -4.58
CA ILE A 80 -8.90 -0.20 -4.50
C ILE A 80 -8.72 -1.73 -4.50
N ARG A 81 -7.80 -2.26 -5.30
CA ARG A 81 -7.50 -3.69 -5.31
C ARG A 81 -6.86 -4.15 -3.99
N LEU A 82 -6.04 -3.31 -3.36
CA LEU A 82 -5.51 -3.56 -2.03
C LEU A 82 -6.64 -3.61 -0.99
N MET A 83 -7.59 -2.67 -1.05
CA MET A 83 -8.77 -2.66 -0.17
C MET A 83 -9.69 -3.87 -0.43
N GLN A 84 -9.82 -4.31 -1.68
CA GLN A 84 -10.51 -5.55 -2.03
C GLN A 84 -9.88 -6.76 -1.32
N SER A 85 -8.54 -6.88 -1.36
CA SER A 85 -7.84 -7.97 -0.66
C SER A 85 -8.02 -7.91 0.86
N GLN A 86 -8.07 -6.72 1.45
CA GLN A 86 -8.34 -6.53 2.87
C GLN A 86 -9.76 -6.98 3.23
N MET A 87 -10.76 -6.61 2.42
CA MET A 87 -12.14 -7.07 2.59
C MET A 87 -12.24 -8.59 2.48
N GLN A 88 -11.62 -9.19 1.46
CA GLN A 88 -11.58 -10.65 1.28
C GLN A 88 -10.94 -11.35 2.49
N THR A 89 -9.86 -10.79 3.03
CA THR A 89 -9.21 -11.28 4.25
C THR A 89 -10.15 -11.24 5.45
N ALA A 90 -10.83 -10.12 5.66
CA ALA A 90 -11.77 -9.94 6.76
C ALA A 90 -13.00 -10.89 6.67
N GLN A 91 -13.37 -11.28 5.46
CA GLN A 91 -14.41 -12.27 5.19
C GLN A 91 -13.91 -13.74 5.28
N GLY A 92 -12.63 -13.96 5.58
CA GLY A 92 -12.03 -15.31 5.59
C GLY A 92 -11.80 -15.90 4.19
N GLN A 93 -11.92 -15.11 3.14
CA GLN A 93 -11.70 -15.52 1.74
C GLN A 93 -10.20 -15.50 1.40
N THR A 94 -9.40 -16.19 2.21
CA THR A 94 -7.93 -16.08 2.18
C THR A 94 -7.33 -16.42 0.82
N ALA A 95 -7.87 -17.42 0.11
CA ALA A 95 -7.37 -17.80 -1.22
C ALA A 95 -7.53 -16.65 -2.22
N GLN A 96 -8.70 -16.02 -2.26
CA GLN A 96 -8.98 -14.89 -3.16
C GLN A 96 -8.13 -13.66 -2.81
N ALA A 97 -7.93 -13.40 -1.52
CA ALA A 97 -7.06 -12.32 -1.07
C ALA A 97 -5.61 -12.54 -1.55
N ILE A 98 -5.10 -13.76 -1.46
CA ILE A 98 -3.76 -14.12 -1.96
C ILE A 98 -3.69 -13.90 -3.48
N GLU A 99 -4.66 -14.36 -4.27
CA GLU A 99 -4.70 -14.15 -5.71
C GLU A 99 -4.70 -12.66 -6.08
N THR A 100 -5.53 -11.86 -5.41
CA THR A 100 -5.59 -10.41 -5.62
C THR A 100 -4.25 -9.74 -5.31
N LEU A 101 -3.60 -10.11 -4.21
CA LEU A 101 -2.31 -9.54 -3.80
C LEU A 101 -1.16 -10.02 -4.71
N GLN A 102 -1.17 -11.28 -5.15
CA GLN A 102 -0.17 -11.78 -6.11
C GLN A 102 -0.25 -11.03 -7.45
N ALA A 103 -1.45 -10.80 -7.96
CA ALA A 103 -1.64 -9.99 -9.15
C ALA A 103 -1.11 -8.55 -8.94
N LEU A 104 -1.39 -7.93 -7.78
CA LEU A 104 -0.85 -6.62 -7.44
C LEU A 104 0.67 -6.59 -7.42
N THR A 105 1.33 -7.60 -6.84
CA THR A 105 2.80 -7.65 -6.80
C THR A 105 3.44 -7.83 -8.18
N GLN A 106 2.73 -8.42 -9.13
CA GLN A 106 3.19 -8.58 -10.52
C GLN A 106 3.01 -7.29 -11.34
N GLU A 107 1.88 -6.60 -11.15
CA GLU A 107 1.56 -5.38 -11.89
C GLU A 107 2.25 -4.13 -11.30
N PHE A 108 2.46 -4.09 -9.97
CA PHE A 108 3.01 -2.95 -9.22
C PHE A 108 4.12 -3.42 -8.26
N PRO A 109 5.26 -3.90 -8.79
CA PRO A 109 6.32 -4.48 -7.97
C PRO A 109 7.01 -3.48 -7.03
N GLU A 110 6.83 -2.18 -7.25
CA GLU A 110 7.33 -1.10 -6.39
C GLU A 110 6.48 -0.84 -5.13
N LEU A 111 5.26 -1.38 -5.04
CA LEU A 111 4.40 -1.21 -3.88
C LEU A 111 4.73 -2.23 -2.79
N PRO A 112 5.13 -1.81 -1.59
CA PRO A 112 5.49 -2.72 -0.51
C PRO A 112 4.28 -3.34 0.20
N GLU A 113 3.12 -2.65 0.24
CA GLU A 113 1.94 -3.06 0.98
C GLU A 113 1.37 -4.41 0.51
N PRO A 114 1.25 -4.72 -0.80
CA PRO A 114 0.80 -6.03 -1.26
C PRO A 114 1.68 -7.18 -0.79
N TYR A 115 3.01 -7.01 -0.81
CA TYR A 115 3.96 -8.02 -0.32
C TYR A 115 3.82 -8.25 1.18
N ASN A 116 3.69 -7.17 1.97
CA ASN A 116 3.47 -7.27 3.42
C ASN A 116 2.18 -8.01 3.74
N ASN A 117 1.08 -7.70 3.03
CA ASN A 117 -0.20 -8.35 3.25
C ASN A 117 -0.18 -9.83 2.82
N LEU A 118 0.52 -10.19 1.73
CA LEU A 118 0.78 -11.58 1.38
C LEU A 118 1.49 -12.32 2.50
N ALA A 119 2.51 -11.71 3.09
CA ALA A 119 3.28 -12.32 4.17
C ALA A 119 2.41 -12.61 5.39
N VAL A 120 1.51 -11.70 5.77
CA VAL A 120 0.56 -11.91 6.86
C VAL A 120 -0.34 -13.11 6.57
N LEU A 121 -0.85 -13.24 5.34
CA LEU A 121 -1.70 -14.38 4.95
C LEU A 121 -0.92 -15.70 4.93
N TYR A 122 0.31 -15.70 4.43
CA TYR A 122 1.17 -16.89 4.45
C TYR A 122 1.56 -17.30 5.87
N ALA A 123 1.91 -16.35 6.74
CA ALA A 123 2.21 -16.63 8.15
C ALA A 123 1.00 -17.21 8.88
N GLY A 124 -0.21 -16.71 8.62
CA GLY A 124 -1.44 -17.27 9.14
C GLY A 124 -1.70 -18.72 8.72
N GLN A 125 -1.19 -19.13 7.56
CA GLN A 125 -1.19 -20.51 7.06
C GLN A 125 0.04 -21.32 7.50
N GLN A 126 0.91 -20.80 8.37
CA GLN A 126 2.19 -21.40 8.79
C GLN A 126 3.21 -21.59 7.63
N ARG A 127 3.02 -20.91 6.53
CA ARG A 127 3.92 -20.89 5.35
C ARG A 127 5.00 -19.84 5.56
N PHE A 128 5.84 -20.07 6.58
CA PHE A 128 6.76 -19.03 7.07
C PHE A 128 7.87 -18.68 6.07
N ASP A 129 8.30 -19.62 5.23
CA ASP A 129 9.34 -19.34 4.22
C ASP A 129 8.82 -18.39 3.13
N GLU A 130 7.57 -18.57 2.73
CA GLU A 130 6.91 -17.72 1.75
C GLU A 130 6.59 -16.34 2.36
N ALA A 131 6.19 -16.30 3.65
CA ALA A 131 6.00 -15.06 4.38
C ALA A 131 7.30 -14.25 4.47
N ALA A 132 8.41 -14.88 4.85
CA ALA A 132 9.72 -14.22 4.91
C ALA A 132 10.15 -13.70 3.54
N SER A 133 9.97 -14.50 2.48
CA SER A 133 10.30 -14.10 1.11
C SER A 133 9.50 -12.88 0.66
N ALA A 134 8.21 -12.84 0.93
CA ALA A 134 7.36 -11.68 0.62
C ALA A 134 7.80 -10.43 1.39
N LEU A 135 8.12 -10.54 2.69
CA LEU A 135 8.60 -9.41 3.49
C LEU A 135 9.94 -8.86 3.00
N VAL A 136 10.85 -9.72 2.56
CA VAL A 136 12.11 -9.27 1.94
C VAL A 136 11.83 -8.45 0.68
N LEU A 137 10.83 -8.81 -0.13
CA LEU A 137 10.42 -8.03 -1.30
C LEU A 137 9.78 -6.70 -0.89
N ALA A 138 8.93 -6.67 0.14
CA ALA A 138 8.37 -5.44 0.69
C ALA A 138 9.47 -4.46 1.16
N ILE A 139 10.48 -4.96 1.89
CA ILE A 139 11.61 -4.17 2.38
C ILE A 139 12.49 -3.71 1.21
N ARG A 140 12.65 -4.52 0.17
CA ARG A 140 13.37 -4.10 -1.05
C ARG A 140 12.67 -2.97 -1.78
N ALA A 141 11.33 -3.01 -1.87
CA ALA A 141 10.52 -1.94 -2.46
C ALA A 141 10.57 -0.66 -1.62
N ARG A 142 10.55 -0.79 -0.27
CA ARG A 142 10.66 0.33 0.67
C ARG A 142 11.52 -0.07 1.87
N PRO A 143 12.81 0.34 1.91
CA PRO A 143 13.75 -0.08 2.95
C PRO A 143 13.41 0.41 4.37
N ASP A 144 12.66 1.49 4.51
CA ASP A 144 12.19 2.08 5.76
C ASP A 144 10.78 1.63 6.18
N TYR A 145 10.25 0.59 5.55
CA TYR A 145 8.92 0.06 5.89
C TYR A 145 8.97 -0.72 7.21
N SER A 146 8.83 -0.01 8.32
CA SER A 146 8.95 -0.53 9.68
C SER A 146 8.03 -1.72 9.96
N LEU A 147 6.78 -1.70 9.45
CA LEU A 147 5.85 -2.80 9.63
C LEU A 147 6.34 -4.11 8.97
N ALA A 148 6.94 -4.03 7.79
CA ALA A 148 7.50 -5.22 7.14
C ALA A 148 8.74 -5.75 7.87
N LEU A 149 9.56 -4.86 8.44
CA LEU A 149 10.70 -5.25 9.27
C LEU A 149 10.26 -5.95 10.56
N GLU A 150 9.22 -5.42 11.22
CA GLU A 150 8.60 -6.03 12.41
C GLU A 150 8.03 -7.41 12.09
N ASN A 151 7.17 -7.51 11.06
CA ASN A 151 6.59 -8.76 10.62
C ASN A 151 7.66 -9.81 10.24
N LEU A 152 8.79 -9.38 9.64
CA LEU A 152 9.90 -10.30 9.33
C LEU A 152 10.55 -10.85 10.60
N GLY A 153 10.71 -10.02 11.63
CA GLY A 153 11.15 -10.46 12.96
C GLY A 153 10.24 -11.53 13.54
N ASP A 154 8.93 -11.32 13.49
CA ASP A 154 7.93 -12.27 14.02
C ASP A 154 7.91 -13.58 13.25
N VAL A 155 8.04 -13.54 11.92
CA VAL A 155 8.16 -14.74 11.07
C VAL A 155 9.43 -15.53 11.43
N HIS A 156 10.57 -14.87 11.66
CA HIS A 156 11.80 -15.55 12.09
C HIS A 156 11.66 -16.19 13.48
N ILE A 157 10.96 -15.56 14.42
CA ILE A 157 10.65 -16.14 15.73
C ILE A 157 9.79 -17.39 15.56
N ALA A 158 8.79 -17.36 14.66
CA ALA A 158 7.94 -18.51 14.36
C ALA A 158 8.73 -19.67 13.73
N GLN A 159 9.62 -19.38 12.80
CA GLN A 159 10.53 -20.38 12.19
C GLN A 159 11.48 -20.98 13.23
N ALA A 160 12.06 -20.16 14.10
CA ALA A 160 12.91 -20.62 15.19
C ALA A 160 12.15 -21.55 16.13
N ARG A 161 10.92 -21.18 16.53
CA ARG A 161 10.05 -22.00 17.36
C ARG A 161 9.73 -23.34 16.71
N GLN A 162 9.40 -23.36 15.42
CA GLN A 162 9.13 -24.58 14.66
C GLN A 162 10.38 -25.51 14.66
N SER A 163 11.55 -24.92 14.47
CA SER A 163 12.83 -25.67 14.49
C SER A 163 13.12 -26.27 15.87
N TYR A 164 12.84 -25.53 16.96
CA TYR A 164 13.01 -26.03 18.34
C TYR A 164 12.03 -27.15 18.66
N LEU A 165 10.78 -27.04 18.23
CA LEU A 165 9.77 -28.11 18.41
C LEU A 165 10.19 -29.36 17.64
N LYS A 166 10.68 -29.24 16.43
CA LYS A 166 11.20 -30.35 15.64
C LYS A 166 12.42 -30.98 16.33
N ALA A 167 13.35 -30.19 16.84
CA ALA A 167 14.52 -30.70 17.57
C ALA A 167 14.08 -31.45 18.85
N GLN A 168 13.05 -30.97 19.57
CA GLN A 168 12.54 -31.60 20.77
C GLN A 168 11.87 -32.95 20.49
N SER A 169 11.29 -33.14 19.31
CA SER A 169 10.64 -34.40 18.89
C SER A 169 11.63 -35.50 18.48
N LEU A 170 12.93 -35.15 18.33
CA LEU A 170 13.97 -36.11 17.95
C LEU A 170 14.58 -36.76 19.21
N PRO A 171 15.07 -38.00 19.10
CA PRO A 171 15.83 -38.64 20.18
C PRO A 171 17.07 -37.80 20.55
N LEU A 172 17.18 -37.42 21.81
CA LEU A 172 18.32 -36.65 22.29
C LEU A 172 19.46 -37.59 22.66
N PRO A 173 20.68 -37.39 22.14
CA PRO A 173 21.78 -38.33 22.33
C PRO A 173 22.48 -38.21 23.70
N GLY A 174 22.73 -39.37 24.35
CA GLY A 174 23.71 -39.53 25.40
C GLY A 174 23.39 -38.82 26.73
N ALA A 175 24.45 -38.71 27.54
CA ALA A 175 24.38 -38.14 28.93
C ALA A 175 23.94 -36.67 28.97
N SER A 176 24.04 -35.94 27.88
CA SER A 176 23.62 -34.52 27.77
C SER A 176 22.11 -34.33 27.46
N ALA A 177 21.37 -35.42 27.25
CA ALA A 177 19.95 -35.36 26.86
C ALA A 177 19.05 -34.53 27.82
N PRO A 178 19.16 -34.65 29.15
CA PRO A 178 18.35 -33.87 30.07
C PRO A 178 18.59 -32.34 29.96
N LEU A 179 19.86 -31.95 29.88
CA LEU A 179 20.25 -30.54 29.76
C LEU A 179 19.80 -29.93 28.42
N MET A 180 19.95 -30.71 27.33
CA MET A 180 19.50 -30.28 26.01
C MET A 180 17.97 -30.14 25.95
N GLY A 181 17.26 -31.10 26.53
CA GLY A 181 15.79 -31.07 26.65
C GLY A 181 15.30 -29.81 27.39
N GLN A 182 15.89 -29.50 28.55
CA GLN A 182 15.56 -28.29 29.32
C GLN A 182 15.85 -27.01 28.52
N ARG A 183 16.97 -26.98 27.81
CA ARG A 183 17.35 -25.83 26.99
C ARG A 183 16.38 -25.61 25.81
N LEU A 184 15.92 -26.68 25.17
CA LEU A 184 14.90 -26.60 24.10
C LEU A 184 13.54 -26.13 24.65
N ALA A 185 13.11 -26.67 25.79
CA ALA A 185 11.88 -26.27 26.46
C ALA A 185 11.85 -24.77 26.77
N ASN A 186 12.96 -24.23 27.32
CA ASN A 186 13.09 -22.79 27.60
C ASN A 186 13.02 -21.94 26.33
N LYS A 187 13.63 -22.36 25.23
CA LYS A 187 13.59 -21.64 23.93
C LYS A 187 12.19 -21.66 23.32
N ILE A 188 11.48 -22.78 23.40
CA ILE A 188 10.10 -22.92 22.93
C ILE A 188 9.19 -22.01 23.73
N GLN A 189 9.34 -21.97 25.06
CA GLN A 189 8.57 -21.08 25.93
C GLN A 189 8.83 -19.60 25.58
N LEU A 190 10.08 -19.20 25.46
CA LEU A 190 10.45 -17.82 25.15
C LEU A 190 9.90 -17.36 23.81
N THR A 191 10.10 -18.17 22.75
CA THR A 191 9.57 -17.85 21.42
C THR A 191 8.04 -17.80 21.39
N GLY A 192 7.37 -18.63 22.20
CA GLY A 192 5.92 -18.59 22.38
C GLY A 192 5.44 -17.30 23.03
N GLN A 193 6.15 -16.81 24.07
CA GLN A 193 5.84 -15.54 24.72
C GLN A 193 6.00 -14.34 23.78
N LEU A 194 7.10 -14.31 23.00
CA LEU A 194 7.34 -13.26 22.01
C LEU A 194 6.23 -13.19 20.94
N LEU A 195 5.82 -14.34 20.40
CA LEU A 195 4.73 -14.41 19.43
C LEU A 195 3.34 -14.05 20.01
N GLN A 196 3.14 -14.19 21.32
CA GLN A 196 1.92 -13.72 21.98
C GLN A 196 1.94 -12.20 22.17
N ALA A 197 3.11 -11.62 22.46
CA ALA A 197 3.27 -10.18 22.61
C ALA A 197 3.16 -9.41 21.26
N ALA A 198 3.44 -10.08 20.15
CA ALA A 198 3.34 -9.54 18.79
C ALA A 198 1.89 -9.53 18.24
N LYS A 199 0.90 -10.08 18.95
CA LYS A 199 -0.50 -10.00 18.52
C LYS A 199 -1.09 -8.64 18.86
N PRO A 200 -1.76 -7.97 17.90
CA PRO A 200 -2.44 -6.70 18.11
C PRO A 200 -3.62 -6.84 19.09
#